data_61c04f8a90a24c5d01bbc2a3e393ce6d
#
_entry.id   61c04f8a90a24c5d01bbc2a3e393ce6d
#
_cell.length_a   1.000
_cell.length_b   1.000
_cell.length_c   1.000
_cell.angle_alpha   90.00
_cell.angle_beta   90.00
_cell.angle_gamma   90.00
#
_symmetry.space_group_name_H-M   'P 1'
#
loop_
_entity.id
_entity.type
_entity.pdbx_description
1 polymer ?
#
loop_
_entity_poly.entity_id
_entity_poly.type
_entity_poly.pdbx_seq_one_letter_code
_entity_poly.pdbx_strand_id
1 'polypeptide(L)'
;MIDIHLLEQFHAFYECGTLSAAAEKLHTSQPALTRAMKKLEEDLGVTLFVRSKNQLKLNDTGIHAAEYARDVLDADRDFEAKVKAYERRLRTISIGFCAPVPQTVLTPILNTIFDGMTISADMMDDVEFVDRLKSHEYNLAVLHEDPKDKDIYVKKNRTRGSVHIPHAR
;
A
#
# COMPACT_ATOMS: atom_id res chain seq x y z
N MET A 1 17.87 19.31 -2.53
CA MET A 1 16.75 18.33 -2.50
C MET A 1 16.27 18.30 -1.07
N ILE A 2 14.97 18.45 -0.84
CA ILE A 2 14.40 18.49 0.51
C ILE A 2 14.30 17.06 1.05
N ASP A 3 14.77 16.87 2.29
CA ASP A 3 14.65 15.60 2.99
C ASP A 3 13.21 15.40 3.45
N ILE A 4 12.64 14.21 3.21
CA ILE A 4 11.28 13.86 3.60
C ILE A 4 11.07 14.01 5.12
N HIS A 5 12.08 13.71 5.93
CA HIS A 5 12.03 13.89 7.39
C HIS A 5 11.88 15.36 7.81
N LEU A 6 12.39 16.31 7.03
CA LEU A 6 12.14 17.73 7.31
C LEU A 6 10.67 18.10 7.07
N LEU A 7 10.05 17.51 6.05
CA LEU A 7 8.63 17.70 5.77
C LEU A 7 7.76 17.07 6.85
N GLU A 8 8.10 15.87 7.33
CA GLU A 8 7.40 15.22 8.45
C GLU A 8 7.43 16.09 9.72
N GLN A 9 8.62 16.60 10.08
CA GLN A 9 8.80 17.46 11.24
C GLN A 9 8.05 18.80 11.09
N PHE A 10 8.05 19.35 9.90
CA PHE A 10 7.34 20.58 9.57
C PHE A 10 5.81 20.38 9.64
N HIS A 11 5.31 19.32 9.07
CA HIS A 11 3.88 18.98 9.10
C HIS A 11 3.42 18.70 10.54
N ALA A 12 4.22 17.98 11.34
CA ALA A 12 3.93 17.77 12.76
C ALA A 12 3.86 19.07 13.55
N PHE A 13 4.74 20.05 13.24
CA PHE A 13 4.64 21.39 13.83
C PHE A 13 3.35 22.10 13.40
N TYR A 14 2.94 22.01 12.14
CA TYR A 14 1.70 22.58 11.65
C TYR A 14 0.47 22.01 12.39
N GLU A 15 0.41 20.70 12.57
CA GLU A 15 -0.69 20.04 13.29
C GLU A 15 -0.71 20.36 14.79
N CYS A 16 0.45 20.36 15.44
CA CYS A 16 0.55 20.58 16.89
C CYS A 16 0.52 22.06 17.30
N GLY A 17 0.78 22.97 16.37
CA GLY A 17 0.80 24.42 16.60
C GLY A 17 1.95 24.95 17.45
N THR A 18 2.75 24.09 18.12
CA THR A 18 3.90 24.47 18.93
C THR A 18 5.08 23.51 18.74
N LEU A 19 6.31 24.05 18.85
CA LEU A 19 7.53 23.23 18.78
C LEU A 19 7.63 22.19 19.89
N SER A 20 7.15 22.50 21.10
CA SER A 20 7.18 21.57 22.22
C SER A 20 6.27 20.37 22.00
N ALA A 21 5.01 20.60 21.58
CA ALA A 21 4.05 19.53 21.32
C ALA A 21 4.47 18.68 20.10
N ALA A 22 5.00 19.31 19.05
CA ALA A 22 5.52 18.59 17.89
C ALA A 22 6.77 17.75 18.24
N ALA A 23 7.66 18.28 19.08
CA ALA A 23 8.84 17.53 19.54
C ALA A 23 8.45 16.32 20.40
N GLU A 24 7.45 16.45 21.27
CA GLU A 24 6.89 15.35 22.04
C GLU A 24 6.25 14.29 21.13
N LYS A 25 5.40 14.70 20.18
CA LYS A 25 4.77 13.81 19.18
C LYS A 25 5.78 12.99 18.37
N LEU A 26 6.92 13.63 18.01
CA LEU A 26 7.98 13.03 17.21
C LEU A 26 9.08 12.34 18.04
N HIS A 27 8.93 12.28 19.36
CA HIS A 27 9.95 11.74 20.27
C HIS A 27 11.34 12.35 20.06
N THR A 28 11.40 13.67 19.80
CA THR A 28 12.64 14.43 19.57
C THR A 28 12.75 15.59 20.54
N SER A 29 13.87 16.34 20.49
CA SER A 29 14.03 17.53 21.31
C SER A 29 13.57 18.80 20.59
N GLN A 30 12.98 19.75 21.31
CA GLN A 30 12.59 21.04 20.77
C GLN A 30 13.75 21.80 20.07
N PRO A 31 15.01 21.80 20.60
CA PRO A 31 16.14 22.39 19.88
C PRO A 31 16.45 21.71 18.54
N ALA A 32 16.28 20.38 18.45
CA ALA A 32 16.47 19.65 17.20
C ALA A 32 15.40 20.05 16.18
N LEU A 33 14.14 20.10 16.60
CA LEU A 33 13.03 20.52 15.74
C LEU A 33 13.19 21.97 15.28
N THR A 34 13.67 22.87 16.16
CA THR A 34 13.97 24.27 15.78
C THR A 34 15.04 24.35 14.69
N ARG A 35 16.09 23.53 14.77
CA ARG A 35 17.12 23.46 13.72
C ARG A 35 16.55 22.92 12.40
N ALA A 36 15.70 21.90 12.48
CA ALA A 36 15.03 21.34 11.31
C ALA A 36 14.15 22.37 10.58
N MET A 37 13.37 23.16 11.33
CA MET A 37 12.55 24.24 10.74
C MET A 37 13.42 25.30 10.04
N LYS A 38 14.53 25.67 10.66
CA LYS A 38 15.48 26.62 10.06
C LYS A 38 16.12 26.03 8.79
N LYS A 39 16.53 24.77 8.84
CA LYS A 39 17.09 24.07 7.69
C LYS A 39 16.10 23.99 6.53
N LEU A 40 14.81 23.73 6.79
CA LEU A 40 13.78 23.71 5.76
C LEU A 40 13.64 25.08 5.07
N GLU A 41 13.63 26.19 5.81
CA GLU A 41 13.64 27.54 5.25
C GLU A 41 14.88 27.78 4.36
N GLU A 42 16.07 27.35 4.83
CA GLU A 42 17.32 27.44 4.07
C GLU A 42 17.30 26.62 2.79
N ASP A 43 16.82 25.36 2.84
CA ASP A 43 16.75 24.46 1.69
C ASP A 43 15.73 24.93 0.64
N LEU A 44 14.63 25.57 1.08
CA LEU A 44 13.60 26.15 0.21
C LEU A 44 13.97 27.56 -0.30
N GLY A 45 14.84 28.26 0.40
CA GLY A 45 15.20 29.65 0.09
C GLY A 45 14.09 30.67 0.37
N VAL A 46 13.11 30.29 1.22
CA VAL A 46 11.96 31.15 1.58
C VAL A 46 11.72 31.16 3.10
N THR A 47 11.08 32.20 3.59
CA THR A 47 10.67 32.28 4.99
C THR A 47 9.30 31.69 5.18
N LEU A 48 9.18 30.71 6.07
CA LEU A 48 7.93 30.02 6.39
C LEU A 48 7.35 30.46 7.73
N PHE A 49 8.17 31.07 8.59
CA PHE A 49 7.80 31.38 9.96
C PHE A 49 7.91 32.89 10.29
N VAL A 50 6.99 33.33 11.13
CA VAL A 50 7.08 34.61 11.84
C VAL A 50 7.55 34.32 13.27
N ARG A 51 8.65 34.96 13.68
CA ARG A 51 9.22 34.82 15.04
C ARG A 51 8.76 35.99 15.89
N SER A 52 7.98 35.72 16.92
CA SER A 52 7.72 36.67 18.00
C SER A 52 8.52 36.29 19.24
N LYS A 53 8.60 37.18 20.24
CA LYS A 53 9.47 37.01 21.43
C LYS A 53 9.33 35.68 22.15
N ASN A 54 8.19 34.99 22.03
CA ASN A 54 7.90 33.71 22.72
C ASN A 54 7.23 32.62 21.84
N GLN A 55 7.00 32.87 20.55
CA GLN A 55 6.28 31.91 19.70
C GLN A 55 6.82 31.90 18.28
N LEU A 56 6.93 30.71 17.72
CA LEU A 56 7.12 30.49 16.31
C LEU A 56 5.73 30.21 15.72
N LYS A 57 5.33 30.93 14.67
CA LYS A 57 4.08 30.74 13.94
C LYS A 57 4.37 30.67 12.45
N LEU A 58 3.56 29.94 11.72
CA LEU A 58 3.61 29.98 10.26
C LEU A 58 3.13 31.32 9.74
N ASN A 59 3.78 31.82 8.70
CA ASN A 59 3.23 32.87 7.86
C ASN A 59 2.34 32.26 6.76
N ASP A 60 1.75 33.06 5.89
CA ASP A 60 0.87 32.57 4.81
C ASP A 60 1.60 31.58 3.88
N THR A 61 2.87 31.85 3.53
CA THR A 61 3.70 30.91 2.75
C THR A 61 3.90 29.59 3.49
N GLY A 62 4.12 29.64 4.82
CA GLY A 62 4.28 28.46 5.67
C GLY A 62 3.01 27.62 5.75
N ILE A 63 1.82 28.25 5.79
CA ILE A 63 0.54 27.53 5.80
C ILE A 63 0.39 26.75 4.49
N HIS A 64 0.57 27.39 3.34
CA HIS A 64 0.51 26.70 2.04
C HIS A 64 1.61 25.64 1.88
N ALA A 65 2.83 25.92 2.36
CA ALA A 65 3.90 24.93 2.35
C ALA A 65 3.56 23.69 3.17
N ALA A 66 2.81 23.83 4.29
CA ALA A 66 2.37 22.70 5.09
C ALA A 66 1.32 21.85 4.40
N GLU A 67 0.41 22.46 3.62
CA GLU A 67 -0.55 21.76 2.77
C GLU A 67 0.16 20.93 1.69
N TYR A 68 1.12 21.54 0.97
CA TYR A 68 1.91 20.83 -0.04
C TYR A 68 2.82 19.75 0.56
N ALA A 69 3.35 19.98 1.77
CA ALA A 69 4.13 18.98 2.48
C ALA A 69 3.30 17.73 2.80
N ARG A 70 2.02 17.90 3.17
CA ARG A 70 1.09 16.79 3.36
C ARG A 70 0.93 15.96 2.09
N ASP A 71 0.71 16.60 0.94
CA ASP A 71 0.53 15.90 -0.34
C ASP A 71 1.76 15.07 -0.72
N VAL A 72 2.97 15.59 -0.44
CA VAL A 72 4.23 14.86 -0.65
C VAL A 72 4.35 13.67 0.29
N LEU A 73 4.02 13.86 1.58
CA LEU A 73 4.05 12.77 2.58
C LEU A 73 3.02 11.68 2.28
N ASP A 74 1.85 12.04 1.79
CA ASP A 74 0.83 11.08 1.37
C ASP A 74 1.28 10.30 0.12
N ALA A 75 1.93 10.97 -0.84
CA ALA A 75 2.50 10.32 -2.01
C ALA A 75 3.65 9.35 -1.65
N ASP A 76 4.48 9.70 -0.67
CA ASP A 76 5.56 8.83 -0.15
C ASP A 76 4.99 7.56 0.50
N ARG A 77 3.98 7.70 1.37
CA ARG A 77 3.27 6.56 1.98
C ARG A 77 2.62 5.67 0.93
N ASP A 78 1.99 6.27 -0.08
CA ASP A 78 1.38 5.58 -1.21
C ASP A 78 2.42 4.80 -2.02
N PHE A 79 3.58 5.38 -2.26
CA PHE A 79 4.69 4.72 -2.94
C PHE A 79 5.13 3.47 -2.17
N GLU A 80 5.43 3.61 -0.87
CA GLU A 80 5.79 2.47 -0.04
C GLU A 80 4.72 1.38 -0.04
N ALA A 81 3.45 1.76 0.14
CA ALA A 81 2.34 0.82 0.18
C ALA A 81 2.20 0.05 -1.14
N LYS A 82 2.33 0.73 -2.28
CA LYS A 82 2.24 0.13 -3.62
C LYS A 82 3.39 -0.82 -3.90
N VAL A 83 4.64 -0.44 -3.54
CA VAL A 83 5.80 -1.32 -3.70
C VAL A 83 5.68 -2.57 -2.83
N LYS A 84 5.30 -2.41 -1.55
CA LYS A 84 5.07 -3.55 -0.64
C LYS A 84 3.90 -4.44 -1.08
N ALA A 85 2.85 -3.86 -1.64
CA ALA A 85 1.72 -4.62 -2.20
C ALA A 85 2.14 -5.41 -3.43
N TYR A 86 2.92 -4.82 -4.33
CA TYR A 86 3.45 -5.50 -5.50
C TYR A 86 4.36 -6.68 -5.11
N GLU A 87 5.27 -6.48 -4.17
CA GLU A 87 6.15 -7.56 -3.66
C GLU A 87 5.35 -8.71 -3.01
N ARG A 88 4.33 -8.38 -2.20
CA ARG A 88 3.42 -9.39 -1.64
C ARG A 88 2.69 -10.16 -2.73
N ARG A 89 2.22 -9.46 -3.79
CA ARG A 89 1.55 -10.08 -4.93
C ARG A 89 2.45 -11.08 -5.66
N LEU A 90 3.74 -10.80 -5.80
CA LEU A 90 4.71 -11.72 -6.42
C LEU A 90 4.90 -13.02 -5.60
N ARG A 91 4.66 -12.97 -4.29
CA ARG A 91 4.80 -14.10 -3.37
C ARG A 91 3.46 -14.72 -2.96
N THR A 92 2.35 -14.25 -3.51
CA THR A 92 1.00 -14.73 -3.18
C THR A 92 0.40 -15.41 -4.39
N ILE A 93 -0.08 -16.62 -4.20
CA ILE A 93 -0.93 -17.32 -5.17
C ILE A 93 -2.38 -17.14 -4.70
N SER A 94 -3.14 -16.36 -5.46
CA SER A 94 -4.55 -16.11 -5.20
C SER A 94 -5.39 -17.12 -5.96
N ILE A 95 -6.26 -17.85 -5.24
CA ILE A 95 -7.09 -18.92 -5.79
C ILE A 95 -8.54 -18.65 -5.43
N GLY A 96 -9.39 -18.60 -6.44
CA GLY A 96 -10.82 -18.51 -6.26
C GLY A 96 -11.48 -19.88 -6.30
N PHE A 97 -12.43 -20.12 -5.40
CA PHE A 97 -13.22 -21.36 -5.33
C PHE A 97 -14.71 -21.06 -5.39
N CYS A 98 -15.44 -21.74 -6.27
CA CYS A 98 -16.90 -21.68 -6.32
C CYS A 98 -17.59 -22.72 -5.40
N ALA A 99 -16.84 -23.51 -4.64
CA ALA A 99 -17.35 -24.45 -3.66
C ALA A 99 -16.41 -24.62 -2.46
N PRO A 100 -16.95 -24.86 -1.24
CA PRO A 100 -16.12 -24.93 -0.03
C PRO A 100 -15.25 -26.19 0.07
N VAL A 101 -15.67 -27.29 -0.50
CA VAL A 101 -14.94 -28.57 -0.40
C VAL A 101 -13.56 -28.54 -1.08
N PRO A 102 -13.42 -28.02 -2.30
CA PRO A 102 -12.10 -27.87 -2.91
C PRO A 102 -11.15 -26.99 -2.11
N GLN A 103 -11.63 -25.94 -1.50
CA GLN A 103 -10.80 -25.03 -0.67
C GLN A 103 -10.17 -25.79 0.50
N THR A 104 -10.95 -26.52 1.28
CA THR A 104 -10.48 -27.25 2.48
C THR A 104 -9.47 -28.35 2.15
N VAL A 105 -9.60 -28.99 0.98
CA VAL A 105 -8.71 -30.08 0.58
C VAL A 105 -7.48 -29.59 -0.15
N LEU A 106 -7.63 -28.60 -1.03
CA LEU A 106 -6.54 -28.14 -1.90
C LEU A 106 -5.58 -27.20 -1.21
N THR A 107 -6.04 -26.34 -0.30
CA THR A 107 -5.17 -25.37 0.38
C THR A 107 -3.98 -26.03 1.10
N PRO A 108 -4.13 -27.09 1.89
CA PRO A 108 -2.99 -27.78 2.51
C PRO A 108 -2.01 -28.38 1.48
N ILE A 109 -2.53 -28.92 0.39
CA ILE A 109 -1.72 -29.52 -0.68
C ILE A 109 -0.91 -28.43 -1.40
N LEU A 110 -1.55 -27.31 -1.71
CA LEU A 110 -0.91 -26.18 -2.38
C LEU A 110 0.19 -25.54 -1.51
N ASN A 111 -0.05 -25.42 -0.21
CA ASN A 111 0.97 -24.96 0.74
C ASN A 111 2.22 -25.89 0.76
N THR A 112 2.05 -27.18 0.47
CA THR A 112 3.18 -28.11 0.38
C THR A 112 3.93 -28.00 -0.95
N ILE A 113 3.21 -27.71 -2.04
CA ILE A 113 3.78 -27.62 -3.39
C ILE A 113 4.50 -26.29 -3.60
N PHE A 114 3.91 -25.20 -3.09
CA PHE A 114 4.42 -23.84 -3.24
C PHE A 114 5.09 -23.37 -1.94
N ASP A 115 6.15 -24.08 -1.53
CA ASP A 115 6.92 -23.71 -0.35
C ASP A 115 7.49 -22.29 -0.46
N GLY A 116 7.33 -21.50 0.61
CA GLY A 116 7.75 -20.09 0.65
C GLY A 116 6.79 -19.09 0.00
N MET A 117 5.65 -19.53 -0.55
CA MET A 117 4.60 -18.65 -1.08
C MET A 117 3.39 -18.59 -0.14
N THR A 118 2.72 -17.45 -0.14
CA THR A 118 1.43 -17.30 0.57
C THR A 118 0.30 -17.76 -0.34
N ILE A 119 -0.57 -18.63 0.15
CA ILE A 119 -1.79 -19.02 -0.56
C ILE A 119 -2.96 -18.21 -0.01
N SER A 120 -3.58 -17.39 -0.86
CA SER A 120 -4.87 -16.74 -0.60
C SER A 120 -5.96 -17.54 -1.27
N ALA A 121 -7.02 -17.86 -0.55
CA ALA A 121 -8.12 -18.69 -1.03
C ALA A 121 -9.46 -18.05 -0.68
N ASP A 122 -10.19 -17.60 -1.70
CA ASP A 122 -11.45 -16.90 -1.56
C ASP A 122 -12.60 -17.70 -2.19
N MET A 123 -13.80 -17.58 -1.63
CA MET A 123 -15.02 -18.15 -2.20
C MET A 123 -15.80 -17.09 -2.96
N MET A 124 -16.25 -17.43 -4.16
CA MET A 124 -16.97 -16.50 -5.04
C MET A 124 -17.91 -17.22 -5.99
N ASP A 125 -18.81 -16.49 -6.59
CA ASP A 125 -19.71 -17.00 -7.64
C ASP A 125 -19.00 -17.09 -9.01
N ASP A 126 -19.37 -18.06 -9.83
CA ASP A 126 -18.74 -18.37 -11.13
C ASP A 126 -18.66 -17.16 -12.10
N VAL A 127 -19.60 -16.22 -12.02
CA VAL A 127 -19.71 -15.10 -12.96
C VAL A 127 -18.58 -14.09 -12.79
N GLU A 128 -18.11 -13.84 -11.58
CA GLU A 128 -17.08 -12.84 -11.30
C GLU A 128 -15.65 -13.35 -11.56
N PHE A 129 -15.44 -14.65 -11.62
CA PHE A 129 -14.10 -15.24 -11.73
C PHE A 129 -13.38 -14.92 -13.03
N VAL A 130 -14.11 -14.91 -14.14
CA VAL A 130 -13.52 -14.68 -15.46
C VAL A 130 -12.84 -13.32 -15.53
N ASP A 131 -13.54 -12.29 -15.09
CA ASP A 131 -13.01 -10.92 -15.10
C ASP A 131 -11.83 -10.75 -14.12
N ARG A 132 -11.91 -11.38 -12.95
CA ARG A 132 -10.84 -11.32 -11.95
C ARG A 132 -9.61 -12.16 -12.34
N LEU A 133 -9.76 -13.25 -13.07
CA LEU A 133 -8.64 -13.97 -13.68
C LEU A 133 -7.97 -13.12 -14.77
N LYS A 134 -8.75 -12.44 -15.62
CA LYS A 134 -8.23 -11.56 -16.67
C LYS A 134 -7.53 -10.32 -16.12
N SER A 135 -8.02 -9.78 -15.03
CA SER A 135 -7.37 -8.67 -14.32
C SER A 135 -6.15 -9.09 -13.49
N HIS A 136 -5.79 -10.37 -13.50
CA HIS A 136 -4.72 -10.96 -12.68
C HIS A 136 -4.92 -10.79 -11.16
N GLU A 137 -6.13 -10.57 -10.69
CA GLU A 137 -6.48 -10.56 -9.27
C GLU A 137 -6.37 -11.97 -8.68
N TYR A 138 -6.75 -12.98 -9.47
CA TYR A 138 -6.53 -14.41 -9.17
C TYR A 138 -5.53 -15.03 -10.14
N ASN A 139 -4.70 -15.93 -9.61
CA ASN A 139 -3.79 -16.75 -10.41
C ASN A 139 -4.47 -18.04 -10.89
N LEU A 140 -5.40 -18.57 -10.09
CA LEU A 140 -6.12 -19.81 -10.33
C LEU A 140 -7.59 -19.65 -9.93
N ALA A 141 -8.47 -20.42 -10.57
CA ALA A 141 -9.83 -20.57 -10.12
C ALA A 141 -10.28 -22.03 -10.26
N VAL A 142 -11.09 -22.49 -9.30
CA VAL A 142 -11.76 -23.81 -9.34
C VAL A 142 -13.25 -23.56 -9.56
N LEU A 143 -13.72 -23.83 -10.78
CA LEU A 143 -15.07 -23.54 -11.23
C LEU A 143 -15.88 -24.84 -11.40
N HIS A 144 -17.21 -24.72 -11.36
CA HIS A 144 -18.10 -25.84 -11.64
C HIS A 144 -18.18 -26.17 -13.14
N GLU A 145 -18.12 -25.12 -13.98
CA GLU A 145 -18.25 -25.22 -15.43
C GLU A 145 -17.13 -24.55 -16.17
N ASP A 146 -16.91 -24.98 -17.40
CA ASP A 146 -15.97 -24.36 -18.31
C ASP A 146 -16.47 -22.95 -18.73
N PRO A 147 -15.76 -21.87 -18.45
CA PRO A 147 -16.19 -20.52 -18.80
C PRO A 147 -16.20 -20.27 -20.32
N LYS A 148 -15.70 -21.23 -21.13
CA LYS A 148 -15.60 -21.14 -22.60
C LYS A 148 -14.91 -19.86 -23.09
N ASP A 149 -13.99 -19.34 -22.30
CA ASP A 149 -13.20 -18.16 -22.63
C ASP A 149 -11.85 -18.57 -23.22
N LYS A 150 -11.51 -18.04 -24.39
CA LYS A 150 -10.31 -18.42 -25.15
C LYS A 150 -9.00 -17.92 -24.52
N ASP A 151 -9.09 -16.93 -23.65
CA ASP A 151 -7.93 -16.32 -22.99
C ASP A 151 -7.61 -17.02 -21.66
N ILE A 152 -8.44 -18.01 -21.25
CA ILE A 152 -8.29 -18.77 -20.01
C ILE A 152 -7.94 -20.23 -20.34
N TYR A 153 -6.81 -20.69 -19.80
CA TYR A 153 -6.45 -22.10 -19.92
C TYR A 153 -7.28 -22.95 -18.97
N VAL A 154 -8.03 -23.92 -19.51
CA VAL A 154 -8.94 -24.80 -18.77
C VAL A 154 -8.39 -26.22 -18.72
N LYS A 155 -8.15 -26.75 -17.52
CA LYS A 155 -7.84 -28.15 -17.29
C LYS A 155 -9.03 -28.84 -16.67
N LYS A 156 -9.72 -29.70 -17.44
CA LYS A 156 -10.85 -30.51 -16.94
C LYS A 156 -10.35 -31.71 -16.14
N ASN A 157 -10.79 -31.81 -14.90
CA ASN A 157 -10.55 -33.02 -14.11
C ASN A 157 -11.66 -34.03 -14.35
N ARG A 158 -11.34 -35.31 -14.55
CA ARG A 158 -12.31 -36.37 -14.87
C ARG A 158 -13.24 -36.75 -13.72
N THR A 159 -12.98 -36.24 -12.52
CA THR A 159 -13.83 -36.38 -11.34
C THR A 159 -14.46 -35.04 -11.00
N ARG A 160 -15.69 -34.81 -11.48
CA ARG A 160 -16.60 -33.70 -11.11
C ARG A 160 -15.94 -32.47 -10.47
N GLY A 161 -15.22 -31.69 -11.24
CA GLY A 161 -14.63 -30.43 -10.85
C GLY A 161 -13.60 -30.00 -11.89
N SER A 162 -13.58 -28.74 -12.26
CA SER A 162 -12.58 -28.18 -13.19
C SER A 162 -11.64 -27.28 -12.46
N VAL A 163 -10.31 -27.46 -12.68
CA VAL A 163 -9.27 -26.56 -12.17
C VAL A 163 -8.74 -25.75 -13.35
N HIS A 164 -8.75 -24.44 -13.23
CA HIS A 164 -8.34 -23.51 -14.28
C HIS A 164 -7.03 -22.83 -13.92
N ILE A 165 -6.04 -22.89 -14.80
CA ILE A 165 -4.73 -22.26 -14.62
C ILE A 165 -4.51 -21.27 -15.78
N PRO A 166 -4.45 -19.96 -15.53
CA PRO A 166 -4.06 -19.00 -16.57
C PRO A 166 -2.56 -19.12 -16.86
N HIS A 167 -2.20 -19.17 -18.13
CA HIS A 167 -0.82 -19.07 -18.57
C HIS A 167 -0.46 -17.58 -18.70
N ALA A 168 0.45 -17.09 -17.84
CA ALA A 168 1.16 -15.86 -18.14
C ALA A 168 2.12 -16.11 -19.31
N ARG A 169 1.98 -15.35 -20.39
CA ARG A 169 3.00 -15.18 -21.41
C ARG A 169 3.96 -14.08 -21.00
#